data_dbc46f694167e1b0ad2985b182edb021
#
_entry.id   dbc46f694167e1b0ad2985b182edb021
#
_cell.length_a   1.000
_cell.length_b   1.000
_cell.length_c   1.000
_cell.angle_alpha   90.00
_cell.angle_beta   90.00
_cell.angle_gamma   90.00
#
_symmetry.space_group_name_H-M   'P 1'
#
loop_
_entity.id
_entity.type
_entity.pdbx_description
1 polymer ?
#
loop_
_entity_poly.entity_id
_entity_poly.type
_entity_poly.pdbx_seq_one_letter_code
_entity_poly.pdbx_strand_id
1 'polypeptide(L)'
;MRKTIFIIFIVLGIILTACAPAAAEPVTLKIAVLPIIDTLPMYVADAEGLFAKHGVTVEFVPVASAPERDQLLAAGQADGTVNETLSVMLFNKDTVQMQAVRYALRPVEGFGHFFILASAKSGITDAQGLKGVEIGVSQGTVIEYVTERLLQAEGLTSDEIKTIAVPKIPDRMALLASGELSAGVLPDPLASLATSQGAVKVLDDSLHPEYGFSVISFRKEVIDANPEGVKAFLAAIEEATDLINADSSKYTSLLSDKGLVPPPLLETFKVPPFPVKDVPTEEEWNDALDWAKEKGMLTTDVSYADSVNGSLLP
;
A
#
# COMPACT_ATOMS: atom_id res chain seq x y z
N MET A 1 28.54 28.10 63.85
CA MET A 1 28.05 26.75 63.42
C MET A 1 26.65 26.77 62.80
N ARG A 2 25.68 27.59 63.19
CA ARG A 2 24.30 27.58 62.68
C ARG A 2 24.14 28.11 61.22
N LYS A 3 24.99 28.98 60.76
CA LYS A 3 24.94 29.57 59.39
C LYS A 3 25.51 28.64 58.30
N THR A 4 26.46 27.77 58.68
CA THR A 4 27.11 26.84 57.74
C THR A 4 26.24 25.64 57.39
N ILE A 5 25.38 25.21 58.33
CA ILE A 5 24.44 24.11 58.13
C ILE A 5 23.32 24.51 57.16
N PHE A 6 22.89 25.78 57.15
CA PHE A 6 21.85 26.27 56.25
C PHE A 6 22.27 26.33 54.77
N ILE A 7 23.55 26.62 54.51
CA ILE A 7 24.12 26.65 53.15
C ILE A 7 24.26 25.23 52.59
N ILE A 8 24.58 24.24 53.39
CA ILE A 8 24.72 22.85 52.95
C ILE A 8 23.35 22.25 52.57
N PHE A 9 22.24 22.64 53.21
CA PHE A 9 20.90 22.20 52.85
C PHE A 9 20.39 22.83 51.55
N ILE A 10 20.78 24.06 51.20
CA ILE A 10 20.40 24.71 49.96
C ILE A 10 21.18 24.13 48.78
N VAL A 11 22.44 23.74 48.93
CA VAL A 11 23.25 23.11 47.89
C VAL A 11 22.80 21.66 47.62
N LEU A 12 22.33 20.94 48.64
CA LEU A 12 21.83 19.59 48.44
C LEU A 12 20.45 19.54 47.76
N GLY A 13 19.62 20.61 47.87
CA GLY A 13 18.34 20.75 47.23
C GLY A 13 18.41 21.01 45.70
N ILE A 14 19.54 21.55 45.20
CA ILE A 14 19.74 21.91 43.77
C ILE A 14 20.22 20.71 42.95
N ILE A 15 20.79 19.68 43.55
CA ILE A 15 21.33 18.50 42.86
C ILE A 15 20.22 17.48 42.49
N LEU A 16 19.03 17.55 43.09
CA LEU A 16 17.92 16.61 42.89
C LEU A 16 16.99 16.95 41.71
N THR A 17 17.19 18.07 41.00
CA THR A 17 16.35 18.49 39.88
C THR A 17 16.94 18.22 38.48
N ALA A 18 18.05 17.48 38.36
CA ALA A 18 18.82 17.35 37.12
C ALA A 18 18.75 15.96 36.44
N CYS A 19 17.75 15.14 36.76
CA CYS A 19 17.55 13.87 36.04
C CYS A 19 16.07 13.67 35.70
N ALA A 20 15.47 14.61 34.96
CA ALA A 20 14.38 14.24 34.08
C ALA A 20 15.03 13.62 32.84
N PRO A 21 14.72 12.37 32.47
CA PRO A 21 15.17 11.86 31.19
C PRO A 21 14.70 12.82 30.12
N ALA A 22 15.62 13.31 29.30
CA ALA A 22 15.26 14.07 28.10
C ALA A 22 14.24 13.22 27.34
N ALA A 23 13.06 13.76 27.07
CA ALA A 23 12.11 13.09 26.19
C ALA A 23 12.88 12.76 24.92
N ALA A 24 12.93 11.47 24.57
CA ALA A 24 13.54 11.06 23.31
C ALA A 24 12.86 11.84 22.17
N GLU A 25 13.65 12.43 21.29
CA GLU A 25 13.08 13.12 20.12
C GLU A 25 12.23 12.11 19.34
N PRO A 26 11.03 12.53 18.88
CA PRO A 26 10.17 11.64 18.09
C PRO A 26 10.95 11.13 16.88
N VAL A 27 10.85 9.83 16.64
CA VAL A 27 11.44 9.24 15.45
C VAL A 27 10.72 9.74 14.22
N THR A 28 11.45 10.15 13.20
CA THR A 28 10.90 10.52 11.90
C THR A 28 10.99 9.34 10.95
N LEU A 29 9.85 8.93 10.40
CA LEU A 29 9.73 7.88 9.39
C LEU A 29 9.39 8.50 8.04
N LYS A 30 10.14 8.18 7.00
CA LYS A 30 9.89 8.59 5.62
C LYS A 30 9.10 7.51 4.90
N ILE A 31 7.88 7.85 4.47
CA ILE A 31 6.95 6.90 3.85
C ILE A 31 6.74 7.28 2.39
N ALA A 32 7.16 6.40 1.47
CA ALA A 32 6.88 6.56 0.06
C ALA A 32 5.39 6.29 -0.21
N VAL A 33 4.71 7.24 -0.87
CA VAL A 33 3.26 7.19 -1.10
C VAL A 33 2.92 7.40 -2.56
N LEU A 34 2.08 6.51 -3.11
CA LEU A 34 1.43 6.67 -4.40
C LEU A 34 0.10 7.43 -4.19
N PRO A 35 -0.43 8.12 -5.22
CA PRO A 35 -1.75 8.74 -5.16
C PRO A 35 -2.85 7.68 -5.40
N ILE A 36 -3.01 6.75 -4.47
CA ILE A 36 -3.98 5.65 -4.47
C ILE A 36 -4.76 5.63 -3.16
N ILE A 37 -5.96 5.05 -3.20
CA ILE A 37 -6.88 5.04 -2.05
C ILE A 37 -6.30 4.32 -0.82
N ASP A 38 -5.40 3.38 -1.01
CA ASP A 38 -4.68 2.62 0.01
C ASP A 38 -3.95 3.51 1.03
N THR A 39 -3.55 4.72 0.61
CA THR A 39 -2.84 5.67 1.47
C THR A 39 -3.76 6.56 2.30
N LEU A 40 -5.09 6.45 2.12
CA LEU A 40 -6.05 7.28 2.87
C LEU A 40 -5.86 7.19 4.39
N PRO A 41 -5.68 6.00 5.02
CA PRO A 41 -5.46 5.93 6.47
C PRO A 41 -4.22 6.70 6.94
N MET A 42 -3.18 6.78 6.10
CA MET A 42 -1.97 7.57 6.42
C MET A 42 -2.26 9.06 6.44
N TYR A 43 -3.00 9.57 5.46
CA TYR A 43 -3.37 10.98 5.39
C TYR A 43 -4.41 11.36 6.45
N VAL A 44 -5.30 10.45 6.84
CA VAL A 44 -6.21 10.66 7.97
C VAL A 44 -5.44 10.70 9.28
N ALA A 45 -4.47 9.78 9.48
CA ALA A 45 -3.62 9.80 10.68
C ALA A 45 -2.85 11.12 10.82
N ASP A 46 -2.37 11.68 9.70
CA ASP A 46 -1.68 12.97 9.67
C ASP A 46 -2.64 14.12 10.00
N ALA A 47 -3.79 14.18 9.32
CA ALA A 47 -4.79 15.24 9.47
C ALA A 47 -5.40 15.29 10.88
N GLU A 48 -5.61 14.14 11.53
CA GLU A 48 -6.12 14.00 12.90
C GLU A 48 -5.01 14.09 13.95
N GLY A 49 -3.73 14.28 13.55
CA GLY A 49 -2.61 14.39 14.48
C GLY A 49 -2.27 13.09 15.21
N LEU A 50 -2.68 11.93 14.68
CA LEU A 50 -2.52 10.63 15.33
C LEU A 50 -1.05 10.20 15.40
N PHE A 51 -0.24 10.52 14.40
CA PHE A 51 1.20 10.23 14.47
C PHE A 51 1.86 10.90 15.67
N ALA A 52 1.60 12.19 15.85
CA ALA A 52 2.13 12.93 17.02
C ALA A 52 1.56 12.40 18.34
N LYS A 53 0.28 12.03 18.37
CA LYS A 53 -0.38 11.40 19.51
C LYS A 53 0.31 10.11 19.94
N HIS A 54 0.76 9.30 18.98
CA HIS A 54 1.47 8.04 19.23
C HIS A 54 2.99 8.20 19.35
N GLY A 55 3.54 9.43 19.22
CA GLY A 55 4.95 9.71 19.48
C GLY A 55 5.88 9.44 18.28
N VAL A 56 5.35 9.48 17.06
CA VAL A 56 6.13 9.35 15.82
C VAL A 56 5.88 10.56 14.91
N THR A 57 6.90 10.95 14.14
CA THR A 57 6.79 11.93 13.06
C THR A 57 6.82 11.20 11.72
N VAL A 58 5.99 11.60 10.78
CA VAL A 58 5.94 11.00 9.43
C VAL A 58 6.19 12.06 8.38
N GLU A 59 7.09 11.76 7.45
CA GLU A 59 7.35 12.55 6.24
C GLU A 59 6.90 11.72 5.03
N PHE A 60 5.91 12.21 4.28
CA PHE A 60 5.47 11.56 3.05
C PHE A 60 6.36 11.93 1.89
N VAL A 61 6.81 10.92 1.13
CA VAL A 61 7.62 11.05 -0.08
C VAL A 61 6.76 10.62 -1.27
N PRO A 62 6.16 11.57 -2.02
CA PRO A 62 5.29 11.23 -3.15
C PRO A 62 6.07 10.57 -4.29
N VAL A 63 5.49 9.53 -4.88
CA VAL A 63 6.00 8.81 -6.06
C VAL A 63 4.88 8.58 -7.07
N ALA A 64 5.24 8.45 -8.36
CA ALA A 64 4.27 8.30 -9.45
C ALA A 64 4.07 6.84 -9.91
N SER A 65 4.91 5.90 -9.47
CA SER A 65 4.87 4.51 -9.93
C SER A 65 5.50 3.55 -8.92
N ALA A 66 5.11 2.27 -8.98
CA ALA A 66 5.71 1.22 -8.15
C ALA A 66 7.23 1.07 -8.38
N PRO A 67 7.76 1.09 -9.62
CA PRO A 67 9.21 1.05 -9.81
C PRO A 67 9.95 2.24 -9.19
N GLU A 68 9.40 3.46 -9.23
CA GLU A 68 9.99 4.62 -8.58
C GLU A 68 10.00 4.47 -7.05
N ARG A 69 8.89 4.01 -6.48
CA ARG A 69 8.76 3.66 -5.07
C ARG A 69 9.87 2.71 -4.63
N ASP A 70 10.03 1.61 -5.38
CA ASP A 70 10.99 0.55 -5.04
C ASP A 70 12.45 1.04 -5.18
N GLN A 71 12.73 1.94 -6.14
CA GLN A 71 14.05 2.59 -6.25
C GLN A 71 14.37 3.46 -5.02
N LEU A 72 13.40 4.25 -4.51
CA LEU A 72 13.60 5.05 -3.29
C LEU A 72 13.86 4.19 -2.06
N LEU A 73 13.11 3.09 -1.91
CA LEU A 73 13.32 2.12 -0.82
C LEU A 73 14.71 1.47 -0.90
N ALA A 74 15.10 0.98 -2.09
CA ALA A 74 16.42 0.38 -2.31
C ALA A 74 17.58 1.35 -2.06
N ALA A 75 17.36 2.65 -2.33
CA ALA A 75 18.32 3.71 -2.08
C ALA A 75 18.35 4.21 -0.62
N GLY A 76 17.48 3.70 0.27
CA GLY A 76 17.34 4.17 1.65
C GLY A 76 16.75 5.58 1.77
N GLN A 77 16.07 6.07 0.75
CA GLN A 77 15.44 7.40 0.73
C GLN A 77 14.02 7.39 1.31
N ALA A 78 13.43 6.21 1.48
CA ALA A 78 12.21 5.97 2.23
C ALA A 78 12.41 4.80 3.19
N ASP A 79 11.71 4.82 4.32
CA ASP A 79 11.77 3.82 5.39
C ASP A 79 10.71 2.75 5.24
N GLY A 80 9.54 3.15 4.75
CA GLY A 80 8.37 2.29 4.54
C GLY A 80 7.50 2.79 3.39
N THR A 81 6.48 2.01 3.08
CA THR A 81 5.57 2.30 1.95
C THR A 81 4.28 1.48 2.03
N VAL A 82 3.34 1.79 1.14
CA VAL A 82 2.33 0.84 0.65
C VAL A 82 2.88 0.16 -0.60
N ASN A 83 2.96 -1.16 -0.55
CA ASN A 83 3.33 -2.02 -1.67
C ASN A 83 2.54 -3.33 -1.65
N GLU A 84 3.09 -4.38 -2.19
CA GLU A 84 2.47 -5.70 -2.29
C GLU A 84 3.48 -6.81 -1.94
N THR A 85 3.00 -8.02 -1.66
CA THR A 85 3.84 -9.15 -1.26
C THR A 85 4.92 -9.46 -2.30
N LEU A 86 4.62 -9.32 -3.60
CA LEU A 86 5.59 -9.53 -4.67
C LEU A 86 6.78 -8.56 -4.59
N SER A 87 6.54 -7.27 -4.31
CA SER A 87 7.62 -6.29 -4.09
C SER A 87 8.47 -6.70 -2.88
N VAL A 88 7.86 -7.10 -1.76
CA VAL A 88 8.59 -7.58 -0.58
C VAL A 88 9.46 -8.81 -0.92
N MET A 89 8.93 -9.76 -1.68
CA MET A 89 9.68 -10.95 -2.13
C MET A 89 10.90 -10.57 -2.98
N LEU A 90 10.73 -9.64 -3.91
CA LEU A 90 11.81 -9.18 -4.80
C LEU A 90 12.93 -8.47 -4.02
N PHE A 91 12.60 -7.71 -2.97
CA PHE A 91 13.58 -7.16 -2.04
C PHE A 91 14.30 -8.26 -1.25
N ASN A 92 13.59 -9.33 -0.88
CA ASN A 92 14.08 -10.37 0.01
C ASN A 92 14.74 -11.57 -0.73
N LYS A 93 14.85 -11.52 -2.05
CA LYS A 93 15.34 -12.65 -2.88
C LYS A 93 16.71 -13.19 -2.48
N ASP A 94 17.60 -12.34 -1.97
CA ASP A 94 18.97 -12.72 -1.57
C ASP A 94 19.15 -12.66 -0.05
N THR A 95 18.59 -11.63 0.57
CA THR A 95 18.62 -11.38 2.02
C THR A 95 17.35 -10.64 2.42
N VAL A 96 16.91 -10.80 3.67
CA VAL A 96 15.72 -10.12 4.18
C VAL A 96 15.99 -8.62 4.32
N GLN A 97 15.40 -7.83 3.44
CA GLN A 97 15.54 -6.36 3.39
C GLN A 97 14.26 -5.64 3.76
N MET A 98 13.09 -6.27 3.59
CA MET A 98 11.78 -5.68 3.88
C MET A 98 10.88 -6.66 4.64
N GLN A 99 9.96 -6.11 5.43
CA GLN A 99 8.88 -6.88 6.04
C GLN A 99 7.54 -6.21 5.79
N ALA A 100 6.54 -6.99 5.33
CA ALA A 100 5.14 -6.62 5.36
C ALA A 100 4.65 -6.70 6.82
N VAL A 101 4.04 -5.62 7.31
CA VAL A 101 3.66 -5.50 8.73
C VAL A 101 2.15 -5.35 8.94
N ARG A 102 1.39 -5.13 7.86
CA ARG A 102 -0.06 -4.93 7.88
C ARG A 102 -0.63 -4.96 6.46
N TYR A 103 -1.88 -5.41 6.28
CA TYR A 103 -2.61 -5.04 5.06
C TYR A 103 -2.82 -3.52 5.00
N ALA A 104 -2.65 -2.93 3.81
CA ALA A 104 -3.04 -1.54 3.57
C ALA A 104 -4.48 -1.47 3.05
N LEU A 105 -4.78 -2.23 2.00
CA LEU A 105 -6.13 -2.40 1.46
C LEU A 105 -6.33 -3.85 1.01
N ARG A 106 -7.56 -4.35 1.12
CA ARG A 106 -7.96 -5.67 0.64
C ARG A 106 -9.28 -5.56 -0.09
N PRO A 107 -9.43 -6.15 -1.29
CA PRO A 107 -10.73 -6.20 -1.96
C PRO A 107 -11.73 -6.97 -1.10
N VAL A 108 -12.97 -6.54 -1.17
CA VAL A 108 -14.12 -7.23 -0.56
C VAL A 108 -15.29 -7.18 -1.52
N GLU A 109 -16.29 -8.03 -1.31
CA GLU A 109 -17.49 -8.07 -2.15
C GLU A 109 -18.09 -6.65 -2.31
N GLY A 110 -18.24 -6.22 -3.57
CA GLY A 110 -18.73 -4.89 -3.93
C GLY A 110 -17.67 -3.78 -3.97
N PHE A 111 -16.43 -4.05 -3.53
CA PHE A 111 -15.29 -3.11 -3.54
C PHE A 111 -14.07 -3.81 -4.11
N GLY A 112 -13.92 -3.77 -5.43
CA GLY A 112 -12.70 -4.20 -6.10
C GLY A 112 -11.58 -3.18 -5.91
N HIS A 113 -10.35 -3.66 -5.92
CA HIS A 113 -9.15 -2.85 -5.88
C HIS A 113 -8.54 -2.71 -7.29
N PHE A 114 -8.43 -3.81 -8.03
CA PHE A 114 -7.96 -3.84 -9.42
C PHE A 114 -9.07 -4.26 -10.37
N PHE A 115 -9.14 -3.55 -11.50
CA PHE A 115 -10.16 -3.76 -12.52
C PHE A 115 -9.52 -4.02 -13.86
N ILE A 116 -9.89 -5.11 -14.52
CA ILE A 116 -9.58 -5.36 -15.93
C ILE A 116 -10.66 -4.65 -16.74
N LEU A 117 -10.25 -3.63 -17.47
CA LEU A 117 -11.12 -2.79 -18.27
C LEU A 117 -10.84 -2.99 -19.76
N ALA A 118 -11.89 -2.94 -20.55
CA ALA A 118 -11.79 -2.89 -22.01
C ALA A 118 -12.11 -1.48 -22.52
N SER A 119 -11.44 -1.06 -23.58
CA SER A 119 -11.79 0.17 -24.28
C SER A 119 -13.21 0.08 -24.85
N ALA A 120 -13.98 1.17 -24.79
CA ALA A 120 -15.29 1.25 -25.42
C ALA A 120 -15.26 0.91 -26.93
N LYS A 121 -14.09 1.06 -27.58
CA LYS A 121 -13.89 0.79 -29.00
C LYS A 121 -13.53 -0.66 -29.34
N SER A 122 -13.19 -1.47 -28.32
CA SER A 122 -12.68 -2.84 -28.53
C SER A 122 -13.77 -3.85 -28.84
N GLY A 123 -15.00 -3.61 -28.37
CA GLY A 123 -16.10 -4.57 -28.43
C GLY A 123 -16.01 -5.71 -27.40
N ILE A 124 -15.01 -5.69 -26.50
CA ILE A 124 -14.79 -6.70 -25.46
C ILE A 124 -15.75 -6.42 -24.29
N THR A 125 -16.48 -7.42 -23.83
CA THR A 125 -17.47 -7.29 -22.75
C THR A 125 -17.32 -8.32 -21.63
N ASP A 126 -16.50 -9.34 -21.84
CA ASP A 126 -16.29 -10.45 -20.89
C ASP A 126 -14.85 -10.98 -20.95
N ALA A 127 -14.51 -11.88 -20.03
CA ALA A 127 -13.17 -12.46 -19.92
C ALA A 127 -12.76 -13.25 -21.17
N GLN A 128 -13.69 -13.94 -21.82
CA GLN A 128 -13.39 -14.74 -23.02
C GLN A 128 -13.01 -13.86 -24.21
N GLY A 129 -13.55 -12.64 -24.26
CA GLY A 129 -13.15 -11.62 -25.24
C GLY A 129 -11.72 -11.10 -25.08
N LEU A 130 -11.07 -11.37 -23.95
CA LEU A 130 -9.67 -11.00 -23.68
C LEU A 130 -8.65 -12.05 -24.15
N LYS A 131 -9.11 -13.21 -24.63
CA LYS A 131 -8.24 -14.28 -25.10
C LYS A 131 -7.33 -13.82 -26.24
N GLY A 132 -6.00 -13.83 -26.00
CA GLY A 132 -4.99 -13.39 -26.95
C GLY A 132 -4.90 -11.86 -27.17
N VAL A 133 -5.71 -11.07 -26.46
CA VAL A 133 -5.66 -9.60 -26.48
C VAL A 133 -4.50 -9.11 -25.61
N GLU A 134 -3.73 -8.14 -26.10
CA GLU A 134 -2.71 -7.47 -25.33
C GLU A 134 -3.35 -6.57 -24.26
N ILE A 135 -3.13 -6.90 -22.99
CA ILE A 135 -3.66 -6.17 -21.84
C ILE A 135 -2.54 -5.32 -21.24
N GLY A 136 -2.75 -4.00 -21.18
CA GLY A 136 -1.79 -3.07 -20.59
C GLY A 136 -1.69 -3.23 -19.07
N VAL A 137 -0.47 -3.51 -18.57
CA VAL A 137 -0.18 -3.70 -17.14
C VAL A 137 1.14 -3.04 -16.73
N SER A 138 1.43 -3.00 -15.45
CA SER A 138 2.80 -2.83 -14.93
C SER A 138 3.41 -4.21 -14.80
N GLN A 139 4.18 -4.64 -15.79
CA GLN A 139 4.80 -5.98 -15.77
C GLN A 139 5.74 -6.15 -14.59
N GLY A 140 5.81 -7.35 -14.04
CA GLY A 140 6.62 -7.67 -12.86
C GLY A 140 6.09 -7.10 -11.55
N THR A 141 4.81 -6.72 -11.50
CA THR A 141 4.15 -6.18 -10.29
C THR A 141 2.86 -6.93 -9.98
N VAL A 142 2.24 -6.62 -8.84
CA VAL A 142 0.92 -7.13 -8.45
C VAL A 142 -0.13 -6.93 -9.55
N ILE A 143 -0.03 -5.89 -10.38
CA ILE A 143 -1.00 -5.63 -11.44
C ILE A 143 -0.96 -6.75 -12.50
N GLU A 144 0.21 -7.25 -12.87
CA GLU A 144 0.31 -8.40 -13.78
C GLU A 144 -0.16 -9.68 -13.11
N TYR A 145 0.26 -9.92 -11.87
CA TYR A 145 -0.14 -11.09 -11.07
C TYR A 145 -1.66 -11.19 -10.95
N VAL A 146 -2.35 -10.14 -10.49
CA VAL A 146 -3.80 -10.09 -10.35
C VAL A 146 -4.49 -10.30 -11.69
N THR A 147 -3.98 -9.68 -12.77
CA THR A 147 -4.51 -9.86 -14.13
C THR A 147 -4.55 -11.32 -14.52
N GLU A 148 -3.44 -12.02 -14.33
CA GLU A 148 -3.34 -13.43 -14.71
C GLU A 148 -4.20 -14.32 -13.83
N ARG A 149 -4.17 -14.12 -12.51
CA ARG A 149 -4.98 -14.92 -11.57
C ARG A 149 -6.48 -14.76 -11.83
N LEU A 150 -6.96 -13.54 -12.03
CA LEU A 150 -8.37 -13.30 -12.36
C LEU A 150 -8.78 -13.96 -13.67
N LEU A 151 -7.97 -13.85 -14.73
CA LEU A 151 -8.28 -14.46 -16.02
C LEU A 151 -8.19 -15.99 -15.97
N GLN A 152 -7.27 -16.55 -15.18
CA GLN A 152 -7.18 -17.98 -14.93
C GLN A 152 -8.40 -18.51 -14.16
N ALA A 153 -8.90 -17.74 -13.17
CA ALA A 153 -10.14 -18.07 -12.47
C ALA A 153 -11.36 -18.12 -13.42
N GLU A 154 -11.35 -17.30 -14.48
CA GLU A 154 -12.36 -17.31 -15.55
C GLU A 154 -12.09 -18.36 -16.64
N GLY A 155 -11.10 -19.23 -16.43
CA GLY A 155 -10.80 -20.39 -17.27
C GLY A 155 -9.88 -20.13 -18.48
N LEU A 156 -9.21 -18.98 -18.56
CA LEU A 156 -8.17 -18.76 -19.55
C LEU A 156 -6.87 -19.47 -19.13
N THR A 157 -6.17 -20.04 -20.10
CA THR A 157 -4.85 -20.61 -19.85
C THR A 157 -3.77 -19.50 -19.92
N SER A 158 -2.60 -19.75 -19.31
CA SER A 158 -1.47 -18.80 -19.35
C SER A 158 -1.04 -18.42 -20.78
N ASP A 159 -1.13 -19.36 -21.74
CA ASP A 159 -0.81 -19.08 -23.14
C ASP A 159 -1.82 -18.16 -23.84
N GLU A 160 -3.04 -18.08 -23.35
CA GLU A 160 -4.12 -17.26 -23.84
C GLU A 160 -4.11 -15.84 -23.27
N ILE A 161 -3.42 -15.63 -22.15
CA ILE A 161 -3.28 -14.34 -21.49
C ILE A 161 -2.04 -13.64 -22.05
N LYS A 162 -2.23 -12.42 -22.58
CA LYS A 162 -1.14 -11.60 -23.13
C LYS A 162 -1.08 -10.27 -22.39
N THR A 163 0.08 -9.91 -21.88
CA THR A 163 0.30 -8.62 -21.22
C THR A 163 1.31 -7.77 -21.98
N ILE A 164 1.13 -6.46 -21.96
CA ILE A 164 2.13 -5.50 -22.47
C ILE A 164 2.46 -4.45 -21.41
N ALA A 165 3.71 -3.97 -21.44
CA ALA A 165 4.20 -3.02 -20.46
C ALA A 165 3.66 -1.59 -20.72
N VAL A 166 2.74 -1.14 -19.87
CA VAL A 166 2.30 0.25 -19.75
C VAL A 166 2.34 0.64 -18.27
N PRO A 167 3.53 0.88 -17.69
CA PRO A 167 3.71 0.92 -16.23
C PRO A 167 3.07 2.11 -15.54
N LYS A 168 2.96 3.26 -16.22
CA LYS A 168 2.33 4.46 -15.64
C LYS A 168 0.82 4.36 -15.74
N ILE A 169 0.13 4.40 -14.59
CA ILE A 169 -1.33 4.27 -14.50
C ILE A 169 -2.05 5.36 -15.33
N PRO A 170 -1.68 6.66 -15.27
CA PRO A 170 -2.33 7.67 -16.09
C PRO A 170 -2.15 7.45 -17.61
N ASP A 171 -0.98 7.00 -18.07
CA ASP A 171 -0.73 6.71 -19.48
C ASP A 171 -1.60 5.53 -19.94
N ARG A 172 -1.68 4.48 -19.13
CA ARG A 172 -2.52 3.30 -19.40
C ARG A 172 -4.00 3.68 -19.52
N MET A 173 -4.50 4.55 -18.63
CA MET A 173 -5.85 5.08 -18.68
C MET A 173 -6.09 5.89 -19.96
N ALA A 174 -5.15 6.75 -20.37
CA ALA A 174 -5.26 7.56 -21.59
C ALA A 174 -5.30 6.69 -22.84
N LEU A 175 -4.44 5.68 -22.95
CA LEU A 175 -4.41 4.74 -24.08
C LEU A 175 -5.69 3.89 -24.15
N LEU A 176 -6.25 3.49 -23.01
CA LEU A 176 -7.52 2.79 -22.95
C LEU A 176 -8.67 3.69 -23.45
N ALA A 177 -8.71 4.95 -23.03
CA ALA A 177 -9.72 5.91 -23.44
C ALA A 177 -9.62 6.26 -24.92
N SER A 178 -8.42 6.40 -25.48
CA SER A 178 -8.19 6.64 -26.92
C SER A 178 -8.53 5.42 -27.78
N GLY A 179 -8.53 4.22 -27.21
CA GLY A 179 -8.69 2.94 -27.90
C GLY A 179 -7.42 2.44 -28.60
N GLU A 180 -6.27 3.07 -28.32
CA GLU A 180 -4.96 2.55 -28.72
C GLU A 180 -4.59 1.29 -27.94
N LEU A 181 -5.14 1.15 -26.72
CA LEU A 181 -5.08 -0.03 -25.89
C LEU A 181 -6.48 -0.66 -25.85
N SER A 182 -6.62 -1.91 -26.30
CA SER A 182 -7.91 -2.62 -26.29
C SER A 182 -8.37 -3.00 -24.90
N ALA A 183 -7.44 -3.35 -24.00
CA ALA A 183 -7.71 -3.68 -22.61
C ALA A 183 -6.55 -3.27 -21.70
N GLY A 184 -6.85 -2.97 -20.45
CA GLY A 184 -5.83 -2.60 -19.47
C GLY A 184 -6.34 -2.71 -18.04
N VAL A 185 -5.42 -2.75 -17.08
CA VAL A 185 -5.77 -2.88 -15.67
C VAL A 185 -5.53 -1.57 -14.95
N LEU A 186 -6.54 -1.09 -14.25
CA LEU A 186 -6.46 0.11 -13.43
C LEU A 186 -6.84 -0.20 -11.98
N PRO A 187 -6.14 0.38 -11.00
CA PRO A 187 -6.65 0.41 -9.64
C PRO A 187 -7.80 1.41 -9.51
N ASP A 188 -8.71 1.18 -8.57
CA ASP A 188 -9.69 2.20 -8.20
C ASP A 188 -9.00 3.36 -7.42
N PRO A 189 -9.46 4.61 -7.57
CA PRO A 189 -10.66 5.07 -8.29
C PRO A 189 -10.47 5.39 -9.78
N LEU A 190 -9.28 5.19 -10.36
CA LEU A 190 -9.09 5.46 -11.79
C LEU A 190 -9.85 4.48 -12.68
N ALA A 191 -10.09 3.26 -12.22
CA ALA A 191 -10.98 2.30 -12.89
C ALA A 191 -12.42 2.81 -12.95
N SER A 192 -12.94 3.32 -11.85
CA SER A 192 -14.27 3.95 -11.78
C SER A 192 -14.37 5.18 -12.69
N LEU A 193 -13.30 6.00 -12.74
CA LEU A 193 -13.26 7.15 -13.65
C LEU A 193 -13.29 6.68 -15.13
N ALA A 194 -12.46 5.73 -15.52
CA ALA A 194 -12.44 5.19 -16.87
C ALA A 194 -13.80 4.60 -17.26
N THR A 195 -14.45 3.89 -16.35
CA THR A 195 -15.78 3.32 -16.55
C THR A 195 -16.84 4.42 -16.74
N SER A 196 -16.77 5.49 -15.96
CA SER A 196 -17.68 6.66 -16.13
C SER A 196 -17.47 7.37 -17.49
N GLN A 197 -16.30 7.22 -18.09
CA GLN A 197 -15.93 7.74 -19.40
C GLN A 197 -16.20 6.75 -20.55
N GLY A 198 -16.81 5.60 -20.25
CA GLY A 198 -17.26 4.63 -21.24
C GLY A 198 -16.39 3.38 -21.39
N ALA A 199 -15.33 3.22 -20.60
CA ALA A 199 -14.62 1.94 -20.55
C ALA A 199 -15.54 0.84 -20.00
N VAL A 200 -15.37 -0.38 -20.48
CA VAL A 200 -16.17 -1.54 -20.09
C VAL A 200 -15.45 -2.27 -18.96
N LYS A 201 -16.12 -2.42 -17.81
CA LYS A 201 -15.61 -3.30 -16.76
C LYS A 201 -15.80 -4.75 -17.19
N VAL A 202 -14.69 -5.48 -17.35
CA VAL A 202 -14.69 -6.90 -17.71
C VAL A 202 -14.66 -7.75 -16.46
N LEU A 203 -13.70 -7.50 -15.56
CA LEU A 203 -13.52 -8.20 -14.28
C LEU A 203 -13.04 -7.22 -13.22
N ASP A 204 -13.22 -7.58 -11.96
CA ASP A 204 -12.54 -7.01 -10.83
C ASP A 204 -12.22 -8.10 -9.79
N ASP A 205 -11.40 -7.76 -8.80
CA ASP A 205 -10.92 -8.69 -7.78
C ASP A 205 -11.82 -8.75 -6.53
N SER A 206 -13.00 -8.16 -6.54
CA SER A 206 -13.90 -8.11 -5.36
C SER A 206 -14.37 -9.48 -4.88
N LEU A 207 -14.37 -10.49 -5.76
CA LEU A 207 -14.67 -11.89 -5.43
C LEU A 207 -13.43 -12.75 -5.19
N HIS A 208 -12.24 -12.16 -5.35
CA HIS A 208 -10.94 -12.80 -5.20
C HIS A 208 -10.01 -11.96 -4.31
N PRO A 209 -10.39 -11.75 -3.02
CA PRO A 209 -9.64 -10.89 -2.10
C PRO A 209 -8.22 -11.38 -1.82
N GLU A 210 -7.92 -12.62 -2.19
CA GLU A 210 -6.61 -13.27 -2.04
C GLU A 210 -5.56 -12.79 -3.04
N TYR A 211 -5.94 -12.08 -4.14
CA TYR A 211 -4.99 -11.69 -5.17
C TYR A 211 -4.62 -10.21 -5.15
N GLY A 212 -5.61 -9.32 -4.96
CA GLY A 212 -5.49 -7.89 -5.23
C GLY A 212 -5.18 -7.00 -4.02
N PHE A 213 -4.75 -7.55 -2.90
CA PHE A 213 -4.46 -6.76 -1.70
C PHE A 213 -3.11 -6.03 -1.77
N SER A 214 -3.01 -4.95 -1.01
CA SER A 214 -1.78 -4.23 -0.73
C SER A 214 -1.39 -4.32 0.74
N VAL A 215 -0.11 -4.06 1.03
CA VAL A 215 0.45 -4.12 2.37
C VAL A 215 1.20 -2.84 2.73
N ILE A 216 1.26 -2.52 4.01
CA ILE A 216 2.24 -1.60 4.56
C ILE A 216 3.49 -2.42 4.84
N SER A 217 4.63 -1.97 4.34
CA SER A 217 5.91 -2.61 4.59
C SER A 217 6.98 -1.59 4.97
N PHE A 218 7.97 -2.06 5.73
CA PHE A 218 9.13 -1.27 6.13
C PHE A 218 10.41 -2.00 5.78
N ARG A 219 11.48 -1.24 5.55
CA ARG A 219 12.82 -1.80 5.46
C ARG A 219 13.18 -2.47 6.79
N LYS A 220 13.76 -3.68 6.69
CA LYS A 220 14.13 -4.48 7.88
C LYS A 220 15.03 -3.71 8.83
N GLU A 221 16.02 -2.98 8.29
CA GLU A 221 16.94 -2.18 9.12
C GLU A 221 16.23 -1.09 9.92
N VAL A 222 15.14 -0.51 9.41
CA VAL A 222 14.34 0.49 10.13
C VAL A 222 13.57 -0.17 11.27
N ILE A 223 12.99 -1.34 11.01
CA ILE A 223 12.30 -2.14 12.04
C ILE A 223 13.28 -2.52 13.16
N ASP A 224 14.48 -2.99 12.80
CA ASP A 224 15.49 -3.43 13.77
C ASP A 224 16.06 -2.26 14.60
N ALA A 225 16.28 -1.11 13.96
CA ALA A 225 16.79 0.07 14.63
C ALA A 225 15.74 0.77 15.52
N ASN A 226 14.45 0.66 15.14
CA ASN A 226 13.40 1.44 15.78
C ASN A 226 12.02 0.76 15.74
N PRO A 227 11.89 -0.41 16.36
CA PRO A 227 10.64 -1.16 16.38
C PRO A 227 9.49 -0.38 17.03
N GLU A 228 9.77 0.41 18.05
CA GLU A 228 8.74 1.20 18.75
C GLU A 228 8.20 2.34 17.88
N GLY A 229 9.03 2.96 17.02
CA GLY A 229 8.58 3.96 16.05
C GLY A 229 7.65 3.34 15.01
N VAL A 230 7.95 2.13 14.52
CA VAL A 230 7.08 1.40 13.59
C VAL A 230 5.76 0.98 14.27
N LYS A 231 5.79 0.51 15.51
CA LYS A 231 4.57 0.21 16.29
C LYS A 231 3.70 1.46 16.50
N ALA A 232 4.33 2.59 16.82
CA ALA A 232 3.65 3.87 16.99
C ALA A 232 2.97 4.31 15.67
N PHE A 233 3.65 4.15 14.54
CA PHE A 233 3.07 4.38 13.22
C PHE A 233 1.86 3.48 12.99
N LEU A 234 1.98 2.17 13.22
CA LEU A 234 0.89 1.22 13.02
C LEU A 234 -0.30 1.49 13.96
N ALA A 235 -0.05 1.89 15.20
CA ALA A 235 -1.11 2.29 16.13
C ALA A 235 -1.90 3.51 15.62
N ALA A 236 -1.22 4.51 15.03
CA ALA A 236 -1.86 5.65 14.40
C ALA A 236 -2.68 5.25 13.17
N ILE A 237 -2.18 4.30 12.35
CA ILE A 237 -2.90 3.76 11.19
C ILE A 237 -4.15 3.00 11.63
N GLU A 238 -4.09 2.17 12.67
CA GLU A 238 -5.27 1.45 13.18
C GLU A 238 -6.35 2.42 13.65
N GLU A 239 -5.98 3.45 14.41
CA GLU A 239 -6.94 4.47 14.88
C GLU A 239 -7.55 5.23 13.70
N ALA A 240 -6.76 5.61 12.69
CA ALA A 240 -7.25 6.24 11.47
C ALA A 240 -8.19 5.32 10.68
N THR A 241 -7.87 4.03 10.61
CA THR A 241 -8.69 3.00 9.96
C THR A 241 -10.06 2.89 10.65
N ASP A 242 -10.10 2.85 11.98
CA ASP A 242 -11.35 2.83 12.75
C ASP A 242 -12.21 4.07 12.47
N LEU A 243 -11.59 5.26 12.40
CA LEU A 243 -12.30 6.51 12.08
C LEU A 243 -12.90 6.49 10.66
N ILE A 244 -12.15 6.00 9.66
CA ILE A 244 -12.62 5.89 8.28
C ILE A 244 -13.76 4.87 8.17
N ASN A 245 -13.59 3.69 8.77
CA ASN A 245 -14.58 2.63 8.72
C ASN A 245 -15.88 3.01 9.45
N ALA A 246 -15.78 3.88 10.48
CA ALA A 246 -16.95 4.41 11.18
C ALA A 246 -17.72 5.44 10.34
N ASP A 247 -17.03 6.34 9.65
CA ASP A 247 -17.65 7.38 8.81
C ASP A 247 -16.62 7.99 7.83
N SER A 248 -16.49 7.39 6.66
CA SER A 248 -15.57 7.87 5.62
C SER A 248 -15.97 9.21 5.00
N SER A 249 -17.23 9.63 5.15
CA SER A 249 -17.73 10.91 4.57
C SER A 249 -17.05 12.15 5.15
N LYS A 250 -16.50 12.04 6.34
CA LYS A 250 -15.71 13.11 7.00
C LYS A 250 -14.43 13.46 6.25
N TYR A 251 -13.93 12.57 5.44
CA TYR A 251 -12.63 12.70 4.77
C TYR A 251 -12.73 13.00 3.27
N THR A 252 -13.93 13.38 2.78
CA THR A 252 -14.15 13.70 1.36
C THR A 252 -13.23 14.81 0.85
N SER A 253 -12.99 15.87 1.65
CA SER A 253 -12.05 16.93 1.28
C SER A 253 -10.61 16.38 1.15
N LEU A 254 -10.20 15.48 2.04
CA LEU A 254 -8.87 14.87 2.03
C LEU A 254 -8.66 13.99 0.78
N LEU A 255 -9.72 13.28 0.31
CA LEU A 255 -9.67 12.52 -0.94
C LEU A 255 -9.33 13.41 -2.14
N SER A 256 -9.89 14.63 -2.19
CA SER A 256 -9.62 15.62 -3.21
C SER A 256 -8.24 16.24 -3.06
N ASP A 257 -7.93 16.75 -1.86
CA ASP A 257 -6.71 17.52 -1.59
C ASP A 257 -5.42 16.72 -1.78
N LYS A 258 -5.50 15.42 -1.52
CA LYS A 258 -4.38 14.48 -1.73
C LYS A 258 -4.41 13.81 -3.12
N GLY A 259 -5.39 14.14 -3.96
CA GLY A 259 -5.54 13.59 -5.31
C GLY A 259 -5.84 12.09 -5.33
N LEU A 260 -6.42 11.54 -4.24
CA LEU A 260 -6.74 10.12 -4.13
C LEU A 260 -7.96 9.76 -4.97
N VAL A 261 -8.92 10.67 -5.09
CA VAL A 261 -10.12 10.49 -5.91
C VAL A 261 -10.23 11.64 -6.91
N PRO A 262 -10.35 11.33 -8.21
CA PRO A 262 -10.55 12.35 -9.24
C PRO A 262 -11.80 13.21 -8.99
N PRO A 263 -11.76 14.53 -9.26
CA PRO A 263 -12.87 15.45 -8.97
C PRO A 263 -14.25 14.99 -9.48
N PRO A 264 -14.39 14.40 -10.69
CA PRO A 264 -15.69 13.96 -11.18
C PRO A 264 -16.34 12.83 -10.36
N LEU A 265 -15.58 12.14 -9.53
CA LEU A 265 -16.05 11.00 -8.72
C LEU A 265 -16.32 11.36 -7.26
N LEU A 266 -15.89 12.52 -6.76
CA LEU A 266 -15.91 12.86 -5.33
C LEU A 266 -17.29 12.68 -4.66
N GLU A 267 -18.38 12.94 -5.41
CA GLU A 267 -19.76 12.80 -4.89
C GLU A 267 -20.28 11.35 -4.95
N THR A 268 -19.70 10.50 -5.80
CA THR A 268 -20.22 9.16 -6.08
C THR A 268 -19.30 8.04 -5.64
N PHE A 269 -18.02 8.33 -5.43
CA PHE A 269 -17.03 7.34 -5.00
C PHE A 269 -17.33 6.86 -3.58
N LYS A 270 -17.40 5.55 -3.45
CA LYS A 270 -17.55 4.91 -2.13
C LYS A 270 -16.19 4.44 -1.66
N VAL A 271 -15.74 4.97 -0.56
CA VAL A 271 -14.50 4.52 0.09
C VAL A 271 -14.69 3.07 0.55
N PRO A 272 -13.78 2.14 0.15
CA PRO A 272 -13.85 0.76 0.60
C PRO A 272 -13.60 0.66 2.11
N PRO A 273 -14.09 -0.39 2.79
CA PRO A 273 -13.68 -0.68 4.15
C PRO A 273 -12.21 -1.08 4.18
N PHE A 274 -11.48 -0.58 5.15
CA PHE A 274 -10.07 -0.91 5.36
C PHE A 274 -9.92 -2.07 6.34
N PRO A 275 -8.98 -3.01 6.09
CA PRO A 275 -8.69 -4.12 7.00
C PRO A 275 -8.17 -3.60 8.35
N VAL A 276 -8.39 -4.36 9.42
CA VAL A 276 -8.02 -4.00 10.80
C VAL A 276 -7.10 -5.09 11.36
N LYS A 277 -5.95 -4.69 11.88
CA LYS A 277 -5.01 -5.53 12.65
C LYS A 277 -4.73 -6.91 12.03
N ASP A 278 -4.40 -6.94 10.74
CA ASP A 278 -4.18 -8.19 10.03
C ASP A 278 -2.99 -8.09 9.05
N VAL A 279 -2.42 -9.23 8.70
CA VAL A 279 -1.29 -9.38 7.78
C VAL A 279 -1.61 -10.44 6.73
N PRO A 280 -0.94 -10.45 5.57
CA PRO A 280 -1.09 -11.50 4.57
C PRO A 280 -0.91 -12.89 5.16
N THR A 281 -1.73 -13.84 4.70
CA THR A 281 -1.61 -15.24 5.08
C THR A 281 -0.46 -15.93 4.35
N GLU A 282 0.00 -17.06 4.88
CA GLU A 282 1.03 -17.86 4.22
C GLU A 282 0.53 -18.45 2.88
N GLU A 283 -0.77 -18.72 2.75
CA GLU A 283 -1.38 -19.20 1.51
C GLU A 283 -1.32 -18.14 0.41
N GLU A 284 -1.73 -16.90 0.72
CA GLU A 284 -1.65 -15.76 -0.21
C GLU A 284 -0.19 -15.45 -0.61
N TRP A 285 0.74 -15.57 0.34
CA TRP A 285 2.16 -15.43 0.08
C TRP A 285 2.66 -16.50 -0.90
N ASN A 286 2.35 -17.76 -0.65
CA ASN A 286 2.83 -18.88 -1.44
C ASN A 286 2.27 -18.84 -2.87
N ASP A 287 1.01 -18.44 -3.08
CA ASP A 287 0.46 -18.29 -4.43
C ASP A 287 1.21 -17.22 -5.24
N ALA A 288 1.50 -16.06 -4.64
CA ALA A 288 2.28 -15.01 -5.29
C ALA A 288 3.75 -15.44 -5.53
N LEU A 289 4.34 -16.22 -4.60
CA LEU A 289 5.69 -16.75 -4.74
C LEU A 289 5.79 -17.75 -5.90
N ASP A 290 4.83 -18.67 -6.00
CA ASP A 290 4.79 -19.66 -7.07
C ASP A 290 4.62 -18.97 -8.43
N TRP A 291 3.74 -17.98 -8.54
CA TRP A 291 3.61 -17.17 -9.74
C TRP A 291 4.92 -16.45 -10.11
N ALA A 292 5.59 -15.85 -9.14
CA ALA A 292 6.87 -15.15 -9.38
C ALA A 292 7.98 -16.11 -9.86
N LYS A 293 7.97 -17.36 -9.37
CA LYS A 293 8.90 -18.43 -9.84
C LYS A 293 8.53 -18.90 -11.24
N GLU A 294 7.25 -19.09 -11.54
CA GLU A 294 6.76 -19.43 -12.90
C GLU A 294 7.17 -18.35 -13.93
N LYS A 295 7.16 -17.08 -13.54
CA LYS A 295 7.64 -15.96 -14.37
C LYS A 295 9.16 -15.82 -14.44
N GLY A 296 9.90 -16.63 -13.69
CA GLY A 296 11.36 -16.55 -13.62
C GLY A 296 11.90 -15.29 -12.91
N MET A 297 11.03 -14.60 -12.16
CA MET A 297 11.40 -13.41 -11.37
C MET A 297 12.17 -13.80 -10.09
N LEU A 298 11.84 -14.95 -9.54
CA LEU A 298 12.49 -15.58 -8.40
C LEU A 298 12.97 -17.00 -8.78
N THR A 299 14.14 -17.37 -8.31
CA THR A 299 14.74 -18.70 -8.55
C THR A 299 14.78 -19.57 -7.30
N THR A 300 14.53 -18.97 -6.14
CA THR A 300 14.55 -19.61 -4.82
C THR A 300 13.30 -19.20 -4.03
N ASP A 301 12.99 -19.97 -2.99
CA ASP A 301 11.92 -19.62 -2.07
C ASP A 301 12.33 -18.39 -1.24
N VAL A 302 11.34 -17.53 -0.97
CA VAL A 302 11.45 -16.41 -0.05
C VAL A 302 10.57 -16.72 1.15
N SER A 303 11.17 -16.76 2.34
CA SER A 303 10.51 -17.18 3.57
C SER A 303 9.37 -16.23 3.96
N TYR A 304 8.17 -16.76 4.11
CA TYR A 304 7.03 -16.02 4.68
C TYR A 304 7.32 -15.52 6.10
N ALA A 305 7.82 -16.41 6.97
CA ALA A 305 8.07 -16.09 8.38
C ALA A 305 9.09 -14.96 8.58
N ASP A 306 10.04 -14.79 7.65
CA ASP A 306 11.04 -13.71 7.69
C ASP A 306 10.53 -12.41 7.03
N SER A 307 9.52 -12.51 6.18
CA SER A 307 9.04 -11.43 5.31
C SER A 307 7.73 -10.80 5.77
N VAL A 308 6.94 -11.48 6.60
CA VAL A 308 5.67 -10.99 7.15
C VAL A 308 5.77 -10.94 8.68
N ASN A 309 5.54 -9.76 9.25
CA ASN A 309 5.76 -9.52 10.67
C ASN A 309 4.53 -8.87 11.33
N GLY A 310 3.55 -9.68 11.70
CA GLY A 310 2.35 -9.24 12.43
C GLY A 310 2.60 -8.90 13.90
N SER A 311 3.80 -9.18 14.46
CA SER A 311 4.09 -8.90 15.87
C SER A 311 4.23 -7.41 16.20
N LEU A 312 4.29 -6.56 15.19
CA LEU A 312 4.36 -5.10 15.32
C LEU A 312 2.97 -4.44 15.41
N LEU A 313 1.90 -5.18 15.13
CA LEU A 313 0.52 -4.68 15.24
C LEU A 313 0.16 -4.41 16.71
N PRO A 314 -0.63 -3.34 17.01
CA PRO A 314 -1.02 -2.97 18.37
C PRO A 314 -2.05 -3.90 19.01
#